data_549d875fb6137e84e21de772cf784cf9
#
_entry.id   549d875fb6137e84e21de772cf784cf9
#
_cell.length_a   1.000
_cell.length_b   1.000
_cell.length_c   1.000
_cell.angle_alpha   90.00
_cell.angle_beta   90.00
_cell.angle_gamma   90.00
#
_symmetry.space_group_name_H-M   'P 1'
#
loop_
_entity.id
_entity.type
_entity.pdbx_description
1 polymer ?
#
loop_
_entity_poly.entity_id
_entity_poly.type
_entity_poly.pdbx_seq_one_letter_code
_entity_poly.pdbx_strand_id
1 'polypeptide(L)'
;MLALGMALGVAALGLTIVLMRFGQVPQTEPDTQVTETPAAASGTLSENDTVDVRARVDVLPGVRSVAPQIPWLKLDASTTLTRIGVGSCLGQSQPQPVWDGILRLEPRPQLFMMMGDGVYGDIKSAEAKELIQAYRDQSVRPELARARQDMPFLATWDDHDYGGNDKGADFEHKETAAKLFHDFWQMKPERPQDQGIYYARTYGVEGKRVQIIMLDTRSFRSDLKKKTNSFKYWGRYEPIEDPDRTMLGKAQWAWLEEQLQEAADVRLIVTSVQLLAGGHGFERWGNLPLERKRFFQLIDDTGARGVILLSGDRHNGALYQIELKNGQRLPEMTSSSLNRSYGPSKDAPTPERLSRMYNQENFGILDIDWRLRRISLTLKDIGGEMLDSLTVKFRDLGID
;
A
#
# COMPACT_ATOMS: atom_id res chain seq x y z
N MET A 1 35.19 -54.74 24.01
CA MET A 1 36.32 -54.20 24.76
C MET A 1 36.46 -52.76 24.50
N LEU A 2 36.42 -52.02 25.45
CA LEU A 2 36.67 -50.75 26.11
C LEU A 2 35.55 -49.71 26.00
N ALA A 3 34.91 -49.54 27.15
CA ALA A 3 34.13 -48.37 27.53
C ALA A 3 35.07 -47.23 27.92
N LEU A 4 34.69 -46.01 27.60
CA LEU A 4 35.19 -44.82 28.33
C LEU A 4 34.03 -43.85 28.54
N GLY A 5 33.66 -43.67 29.78
CA GLY A 5 32.67 -42.68 30.23
C GLY A 5 33.28 -41.27 30.29
N MET A 6 32.44 -40.27 30.13
CA MET A 6 32.76 -38.90 30.50
C MET A 6 31.62 -38.29 31.33
N ALA A 7 32.05 -37.73 32.43
CA ALA A 7 31.26 -37.21 33.52
C ALA A 7 30.53 -35.91 33.17
N LEU A 8 29.31 -35.74 33.73
CA LEU A 8 28.56 -34.52 33.83
C LEU A 8 29.24 -33.57 34.88
N GLY A 9 29.53 -32.34 34.39
CA GLY A 9 29.85 -31.19 35.28
C GLY A 9 28.64 -30.23 35.31
N VAL A 10 27.99 -30.19 36.48
CA VAL A 10 26.96 -29.19 36.79
C VAL A 10 27.63 -27.96 37.36
N ALA A 11 27.55 -26.82 36.67
CA ALA A 11 27.94 -25.52 37.22
C ALA A 11 26.68 -24.76 37.61
N ALA A 12 26.52 -24.58 38.92
CA ALA A 12 25.50 -23.71 39.49
C ALA A 12 25.97 -22.23 39.45
N LEU A 13 25.25 -21.36 38.75
CA LEU A 13 25.43 -19.91 38.83
C LEU A 13 24.45 -19.34 39.87
N GLY A 14 25.01 -18.78 40.93
CA GLY A 14 24.29 -18.06 41.97
C GLY A 14 23.72 -16.72 41.48
N LEU A 15 22.45 -16.51 41.75
CA LEU A 15 21.72 -15.26 41.48
C LEU A 15 21.89 -14.31 42.65
N THR A 16 22.64 -13.23 42.50
CA THR A 16 22.77 -12.16 43.51
C THR A 16 21.70 -11.10 43.26
N ILE A 17 20.72 -11.04 44.14
CA ILE A 17 19.68 -9.99 44.14
C ILE A 17 20.23 -8.77 44.86
N VAL A 18 20.39 -7.66 44.16
CA VAL A 18 20.71 -6.34 44.73
C VAL A 18 19.39 -5.57 44.95
N LEU A 19 19.00 -5.42 46.20
CA LEU A 19 17.90 -4.56 46.63
C LEU A 19 18.38 -3.11 46.66
N MET A 20 17.91 -2.28 45.71
CA MET A 20 18.07 -0.82 45.83
C MET A 20 16.94 -0.22 46.68
N ARG A 21 17.28 0.45 47.77
CA ARG A 21 16.39 1.25 48.60
C ARG A 21 16.02 2.55 47.84
N PHE A 22 14.73 2.83 47.72
CA PHE A 22 14.22 4.13 47.32
C PHE A 22 14.40 5.16 48.46
N GLY A 23 15.15 6.22 48.17
CA GLY A 23 15.22 7.42 48.99
C GLY A 23 14.06 8.36 48.68
N GLN A 24 13.44 8.88 49.75
CA GLN A 24 12.39 9.90 49.69
C GLN A 24 12.97 11.24 49.23
N VAL A 25 12.30 11.91 48.30
CA VAL A 25 12.58 13.30 47.86
C VAL A 25 11.61 14.23 48.60
N PRO A 26 12.10 15.34 49.21
CA PRO A 26 11.24 16.32 49.88
C PRO A 26 10.44 17.16 48.87
N GLN A 27 9.17 17.40 49.21
CA GLN A 27 8.31 18.35 48.48
C GLN A 27 8.71 19.77 48.93
N THR A 28 8.96 20.64 47.95
CA THR A 28 8.98 22.10 48.13
C THR A 28 7.90 22.70 47.19
N GLU A 29 6.95 23.40 47.78
CA GLU A 29 5.99 24.22 47.09
C GLU A 29 6.69 25.41 46.41
N PRO A 30 6.25 25.86 45.22
CA PRO A 30 6.66 27.16 44.69
C PRO A 30 5.57 28.21 44.87
N ASP A 31 6.03 29.33 45.33
CA ASP A 31 5.37 30.63 45.48
C ASP A 31 4.81 31.16 44.13
N THR A 32 3.61 31.67 44.20
CA THR A 32 2.91 32.37 43.11
C THR A 32 3.45 33.79 42.92
N GLN A 33 4.00 34.11 41.77
CA GLN A 33 4.01 35.45 41.23
C GLN A 33 3.47 35.50 39.82
N VAL A 34 2.34 36.19 39.65
CA VAL A 34 1.68 36.53 38.37
C VAL A 34 2.43 37.70 37.75
N THR A 35 2.94 37.49 36.52
CA THR A 35 3.33 38.61 35.66
C THR A 35 2.50 38.52 34.38
N GLU A 36 1.66 39.53 34.19
CA GLU A 36 0.89 39.79 32.96
C GLU A 36 1.84 40.11 31.79
N THR A 37 1.60 39.52 30.63
CA THR A 37 2.18 39.90 29.34
C THR A 37 1.10 39.85 28.25
N PRO A 38 1.15 40.73 27.24
CA PRO A 38 -0.03 41.30 26.61
C PRO A 38 -0.65 40.47 25.48
N ALA A 39 -1.92 40.73 25.23
CA ALA A 39 -2.81 40.14 24.24
C ALA A 39 -2.22 40.09 22.82
N ALA A 40 -2.17 38.87 22.26
CA ALA A 40 -2.01 38.60 20.83
C ALA A 40 -3.41 38.48 20.19
N ALA A 41 -3.56 39.07 19.04
CA ALA A 41 -4.78 39.28 18.30
C ALA A 41 -5.64 38.01 18.10
N SER A 42 -6.91 38.13 18.50
CA SER A 42 -7.96 37.18 18.18
C SER A 42 -8.34 37.30 16.69
N GLY A 43 -7.84 36.39 15.87
CA GLY A 43 -8.44 36.09 14.58
C GLY A 43 -9.71 35.27 14.83
N THR A 44 -10.87 35.86 14.63
CA THR A 44 -12.17 35.22 14.65
C THR A 44 -12.22 34.16 13.52
N LEU A 45 -12.17 32.90 13.88
CA LEU A 45 -12.55 31.80 12.99
C LEU A 45 -14.07 31.94 12.73
N SER A 46 -14.45 31.99 11.48
CA SER A 46 -15.83 32.04 11.02
C SER A 46 -16.54 30.74 11.51
N GLU A 47 -17.67 30.92 12.21
CA GLU A 47 -18.53 29.89 12.78
C GLU A 47 -19.24 28.99 11.72
N ASN A 48 -18.89 29.06 10.43
CA ASN A 48 -19.62 28.39 9.36
C ASN A 48 -18.93 27.12 8.78
N ASP A 49 -17.83 26.65 9.36
CA ASP A 49 -17.15 25.41 8.92
C ASP A 49 -17.24 24.23 9.91
N THR A 50 -18.24 24.22 10.78
CA THR A 50 -18.59 23.00 11.51
C THR A 50 -19.27 22.04 10.53
N VAL A 51 -18.47 21.17 9.89
CA VAL A 51 -18.99 19.99 9.22
C VAL A 51 -19.86 19.24 10.24
N ASP A 52 -21.17 19.21 9.96
CA ASP A 52 -22.14 18.48 10.78
C ASP A 52 -21.82 16.98 10.77
N VAL A 53 -21.10 16.53 11.78
CA VAL A 53 -20.70 15.13 11.99
C VAL A 53 -21.92 14.22 12.23
N ARG A 54 -23.14 14.76 12.25
CA ARG A 54 -24.37 14.06 12.67
C ARG A 54 -25.23 13.51 11.54
N ALA A 55 -25.05 13.92 10.30
CA ALA A 55 -25.75 13.31 9.17
C ALA A 55 -24.93 12.15 8.60
N ARG A 56 -24.73 11.09 9.38
CA ARG A 56 -24.16 9.83 8.87
C ARG A 56 -25.24 9.13 8.04
N VAL A 57 -25.15 9.31 6.72
CA VAL A 57 -25.94 8.55 5.76
C VAL A 57 -25.63 7.06 5.94
N ASP A 58 -26.65 6.21 5.95
CA ASP A 58 -26.45 4.77 5.90
C ASP A 58 -25.71 4.40 4.61
N VAL A 59 -24.55 3.78 4.74
CA VAL A 59 -23.72 3.32 3.61
C VAL A 59 -24.42 2.20 2.86
N LEU A 60 -25.11 1.37 3.61
CA LEU A 60 -25.97 0.28 3.15
C LEU A 60 -27.25 0.31 4.00
N PRO A 61 -28.37 -0.21 3.53
CA PRO A 61 -29.60 -0.25 4.31
C PRO A 61 -29.37 -0.80 5.72
N GLY A 62 -29.58 0.03 6.76
CA GLY A 62 -29.39 -0.33 8.17
C GLY A 62 -27.92 -0.45 8.63
N VAL A 63 -26.94 -0.10 7.78
CA VAL A 63 -25.50 -0.12 8.12
C VAL A 63 -24.98 1.29 8.28
N ARG A 64 -24.61 1.64 9.52
CA ARG A 64 -23.93 2.90 9.80
C ARG A 64 -22.55 2.95 9.13
N SER A 65 -22.10 4.13 8.76
CA SER A 65 -20.77 4.42 8.22
C SER A 65 -19.65 3.66 8.97
N VAL A 66 -18.73 3.11 8.21
CA VAL A 66 -17.50 2.46 8.69
C VAL A 66 -16.31 3.43 8.69
N ALA A 67 -16.53 4.66 8.24
CA ALA A 67 -15.50 5.69 8.18
C ALA A 67 -14.89 5.96 9.56
N PRO A 68 -13.58 6.22 9.63
CA PRO A 68 -12.94 6.71 10.84
C PRO A 68 -13.57 8.01 11.33
N GLN A 69 -13.60 8.22 12.66
CA GLN A 69 -14.17 9.44 13.24
C GLN A 69 -13.37 10.70 12.87
N ILE A 70 -12.04 10.58 12.83
CA ILE A 70 -11.15 11.66 12.38
C ILE A 70 -11.02 11.52 10.85
N PRO A 71 -11.33 12.56 10.07
CA PRO A 71 -11.21 12.51 8.62
C PRO A 71 -9.78 12.23 8.14
N TRP A 72 -9.64 11.65 6.96
CA TRP A 72 -8.35 11.54 6.28
C TRP A 72 -7.86 12.93 5.86
N LEU A 73 -6.55 13.19 6.04
CA LEU A 73 -5.94 14.41 5.52
C LEU A 73 -5.99 14.44 4.00
N LYS A 74 -6.13 15.64 3.44
CA LYS A 74 -6.04 15.87 2.00
C LYS A 74 -4.71 16.51 1.68
N LEU A 75 -4.09 16.08 0.59
CA LEU A 75 -2.89 16.68 0.04
C LEU A 75 -3.29 17.78 -0.96
N ASP A 76 -2.66 18.96 -0.85
CA ASP A 76 -2.83 20.03 -1.83
C ASP A 76 -2.24 19.61 -3.19
N ALA A 77 -2.99 19.82 -4.28
CA ALA A 77 -2.57 19.42 -5.61
C ALA A 77 -1.29 20.13 -6.10
N SER A 78 -0.98 21.32 -5.56
CA SER A 78 0.26 22.05 -5.88
C SER A 78 1.51 21.51 -5.18
N THR A 79 1.36 20.56 -4.23
CA THR A 79 2.45 20.01 -3.45
C THR A 79 3.47 19.31 -4.34
N THR A 80 4.72 19.79 -4.34
CA THR A 80 5.83 19.07 -4.97
C THR A 80 6.19 17.83 -4.13
N LEU A 81 5.91 16.66 -4.65
CA LEU A 81 6.23 15.40 -3.99
C LEU A 81 7.73 15.09 -4.13
N THR A 82 8.36 14.76 -3.01
CA THR A 82 9.77 14.34 -2.92
C THR A 82 9.94 13.02 -2.19
N ARG A 83 8.98 12.68 -1.27
CA ARG A 83 8.99 11.41 -0.53
C ARG A 83 7.59 10.88 -0.36
N ILE A 84 7.38 9.63 -0.76
CA ILE A 84 6.09 8.94 -0.72
C ILE A 84 6.29 7.58 -0.05
N GLY A 85 5.41 7.24 0.90
CA GLY A 85 5.35 5.92 1.51
C GLY A 85 4.36 5.02 0.77
N VAL A 86 4.64 3.72 0.73
CA VAL A 86 3.77 2.72 0.10
C VAL A 86 3.74 1.42 0.88
N GLY A 87 2.65 0.69 0.80
CA GLY A 87 2.55 -0.65 1.38
C GLY A 87 1.16 -1.25 1.20
N SER A 88 1.05 -2.54 1.48
CA SER A 88 -0.20 -3.31 1.45
C SER A 88 -0.21 -4.39 2.52
N CYS A 89 -1.30 -5.14 2.60
CA CYS A 89 -1.46 -6.27 3.52
C CYS A 89 -1.37 -5.85 4.99
N LEU A 90 -2.37 -5.05 5.40
CA LEU A 90 -2.52 -4.51 6.76
C LEU A 90 -3.69 -5.17 7.50
N GLY A 91 -3.40 -6.19 8.29
CA GLY A 91 -4.42 -6.89 9.09
C GLY A 91 -4.90 -6.06 10.28
N GLN A 92 -6.21 -5.82 10.36
CA GLN A 92 -6.85 -5.05 11.44
C GLN A 92 -6.83 -5.76 12.80
N SER A 93 -6.71 -7.09 12.82
CA SER A 93 -6.72 -7.89 14.05
C SER A 93 -5.37 -8.01 14.75
N GLN A 94 -4.31 -7.48 14.15
CA GLN A 94 -2.94 -7.56 14.67
C GLN A 94 -2.42 -6.16 15.02
N PRO A 95 -1.40 -6.04 15.92
CA PRO A 95 -0.69 -4.77 16.13
C PRO A 95 -0.11 -4.22 14.82
N GLN A 96 -0.01 -2.90 14.71
CA GLN A 96 0.44 -2.21 13.50
C GLN A 96 1.69 -1.32 13.78
N PRO A 97 2.80 -1.89 14.31
CA PRO A 97 3.99 -1.11 14.70
C PRO A 97 4.69 -0.45 13.49
N VAL A 98 4.40 -0.88 12.28
CA VAL A 98 4.91 -0.29 11.04
C VAL A 98 4.64 1.21 10.95
N TRP A 99 3.51 1.69 11.47
CA TRP A 99 3.18 3.12 11.47
C TRP A 99 4.15 3.93 12.32
N ASP A 100 4.58 3.40 13.46
CA ASP A 100 5.61 4.06 14.29
C ASP A 100 6.96 4.13 13.57
N GLY A 101 7.31 3.11 12.78
CA GLY A 101 8.50 3.12 11.93
C GLY A 101 8.44 4.19 10.84
N ILE A 102 7.30 4.28 10.15
CA ILE A 102 7.07 5.28 9.10
C ILE A 102 7.08 6.70 9.67
N LEU A 103 6.41 6.93 10.80
CA LEU A 103 6.31 8.25 11.43
C LEU A 103 7.63 8.75 12.03
N ARG A 104 8.59 7.86 12.35
CA ARG A 104 9.94 8.23 12.81
C ARG A 104 10.90 8.61 11.69
N LEU A 105 10.54 8.38 10.42
CA LEU A 105 11.42 8.75 9.31
C LEU A 105 11.61 10.27 9.22
N GLU A 106 12.83 10.69 8.95
CA GLU A 106 13.17 12.10 8.70
C GLU A 106 13.83 12.26 7.31
N PRO A 107 13.25 13.02 6.40
CA PRO A 107 11.88 13.58 6.47
C PRO A 107 10.81 12.49 6.38
N ARG A 108 9.63 12.76 6.95
CA ARG A 108 8.46 11.87 6.82
C ARG A 108 7.95 11.83 5.37
N PRO A 109 7.27 10.74 4.95
CA PRO A 109 6.52 10.75 3.70
C PRO A 109 5.45 11.85 3.69
N GLN A 110 5.33 12.55 2.57
CA GLN A 110 4.30 13.58 2.36
C GLN A 110 2.94 12.97 2.03
N LEU A 111 2.93 11.70 1.66
CA LEU A 111 1.76 10.92 1.25
C LEU A 111 2.06 9.45 1.50
N PHE A 112 1.04 8.67 1.89
CA PHE A 112 1.12 7.20 1.91
C PHE A 112 0.12 6.61 0.91
N MET A 113 0.55 5.62 0.14
CA MET A 113 -0.30 4.87 -0.78
C MET A 113 -0.54 3.46 -0.25
N MET A 114 -1.80 3.18 0.10
CA MET A 114 -2.26 1.82 0.43
C MET A 114 -2.57 1.10 -0.89
N MET A 115 -1.82 0.02 -1.14
CA MET A 115 -1.84 -0.69 -2.42
C MET A 115 -2.70 -1.96 -2.38
N GLY A 116 -3.78 -1.95 -1.60
CA GLY A 116 -4.67 -3.07 -1.37
C GLY A 116 -4.48 -3.76 -0.03
N ASP A 117 -5.43 -4.59 0.33
CA ASP A 117 -5.49 -5.32 1.61
C ASP A 117 -5.32 -4.41 2.83
N GLY A 118 -6.04 -3.29 2.82
CA GLY A 118 -6.14 -2.40 3.98
C GLY A 118 -6.98 -2.99 5.12
N VAL A 119 -7.78 -4.01 4.80
CA VAL A 119 -8.56 -4.85 5.74
C VAL A 119 -8.68 -6.29 5.21
N TYR A 120 -9.00 -7.22 6.10
CA TYR A 120 -9.26 -8.63 5.79
C TYR A 120 -10.66 -9.00 6.25
N GLY A 121 -11.63 -8.99 5.32
CA GLY A 121 -13.03 -9.15 5.63
C GLY A 121 -13.81 -9.93 4.57
N ASP A 122 -13.33 -11.16 4.21
CA ASP A 122 -13.96 -11.99 3.19
C ASP A 122 -15.44 -12.22 3.48
N ILE A 123 -16.31 -11.76 2.57
CA ILE A 123 -17.77 -11.77 2.68
C ILE A 123 -18.27 -13.21 2.55
N LYS A 124 -19.12 -13.63 3.49
CA LYS A 124 -19.73 -14.96 3.52
C LYS A 124 -21.22 -14.94 3.25
N SER A 125 -21.85 -13.76 3.29
CA SER A 125 -23.28 -13.59 3.09
C SER A 125 -23.59 -12.20 2.51
N ALA A 126 -24.80 -12.03 1.99
CA ALA A 126 -25.26 -10.77 1.39
C ALA A 126 -25.20 -9.56 2.34
N GLU A 127 -25.23 -9.80 3.66
CA GLU A 127 -25.12 -8.74 4.67
C GLU A 127 -23.71 -8.19 4.85
N ALA A 128 -22.70 -8.82 4.27
CA ALA A 128 -21.28 -8.43 4.29
C ALA A 128 -20.74 -8.10 5.70
N LYS A 129 -21.22 -8.83 6.72
CA LYS A 129 -20.90 -8.55 8.14
C LYS A 129 -19.40 -8.59 8.42
N GLU A 130 -18.70 -9.52 7.78
CA GLU A 130 -17.25 -9.70 7.94
C GLU A 130 -16.49 -8.47 7.46
N LEU A 131 -16.82 -7.95 6.26
CA LEU A 131 -16.16 -6.78 5.70
C LEU A 131 -16.52 -5.50 6.48
N ILE A 132 -17.78 -5.34 6.87
CA ILE A 132 -18.23 -4.25 7.74
C ILE A 132 -17.44 -4.25 9.05
N GLN A 133 -17.30 -5.42 9.69
CA GLN A 133 -16.59 -5.53 10.96
C GLN A 133 -15.10 -5.25 10.77
N ALA A 134 -14.48 -5.76 9.70
CA ALA A 134 -13.07 -5.52 9.39
C ALA A 134 -12.76 -4.02 9.24
N TYR A 135 -13.59 -3.28 8.50
CA TYR A 135 -13.44 -1.83 8.38
C TYR A 135 -13.67 -1.10 9.72
N ARG A 136 -14.65 -1.52 10.53
CA ARG A 136 -14.87 -0.95 11.87
C ARG A 136 -13.66 -1.15 12.77
N ASP A 137 -13.13 -2.35 12.82
CA ASP A 137 -11.95 -2.69 13.60
C ASP A 137 -10.74 -1.85 13.16
N GLN A 138 -10.54 -1.71 11.85
CA GLN A 138 -9.46 -0.89 11.29
C GLN A 138 -9.65 0.60 11.60
N SER A 139 -10.89 1.10 11.57
CA SER A 139 -11.20 2.52 11.80
C SER A 139 -10.81 3.02 13.19
N VAL A 140 -10.75 2.12 14.17
CA VAL A 140 -10.44 2.44 15.58
C VAL A 140 -9.01 2.05 15.97
N ARG A 141 -8.18 1.53 15.05
CA ARG A 141 -6.77 1.20 15.35
C ARG A 141 -5.99 2.45 15.72
N PRO A 142 -5.40 2.52 16.93
CA PRO A 142 -4.73 3.73 17.39
C PRO A 142 -3.47 4.05 16.58
N GLU A 143 -2.76 3.02 16.09
CA GLU A 143 -1.56 3.18 15.29
C GLU A 143 -1.89 3.83 13.94
N LEU A 144 -2.91 3.35 13.22
CA LEU A 144 -3.39 3.94 11.97
C LEU A 144 -4.00 5.34 12.23
N ALA A 145 -4.69 5.53 13.36
CA ALA A 145 -5.23 6.82 13.73
C ALA A 145 -4.15 7.90 13.85
N ARG A 146 -2.99 7.57 14.46
CA ARG A 146 -1.83 8.48 14.49
C ARG A 146 -1.30 8.76 13.09
N ALA A 147 -1.07 7.72 12.28
CA ALA A 147 -0.52 7.89 10.94
C ALA A 147 -1.38 8.81 10.06
N ARG A 148 -2.72 8.64 10.07
CA ARG A 148 -3.63 9.45 9.25
C ARG A 148 -3.83 10.89 9.74
N GLN A 149 -3.46 11.22 10.98
CA GLN A 149 -3.43 12.60 11.47
C GLN A 149 -2.19 13.37 10.99
N ASP A 150 -1.13 12.65 10.69
CA ASP A 150 0.17 13.23 10.33
C ASP A 150 0.45 13.19 8.81
N MET A 151 -0.31 12.39 8.07
CA MET A 151 0.00 12.09 6.67
C MET A 151 -1.29 11.82 5.85
N PRO A 152 -1.44 12.42 4.65
CA PRO A 152 -2.48 12.08 3.69
C PRO A 152 -2.33 10.63 3.18
N PHE A 153 -3.46 10.04 2.79
CA PHE A 153 -3.50 8.69 2.19
C PHE A 153 -4.22 8.69 0.85
N LEU A 154 -3.72 7.88 -0.06
CA LEU A 154 -4.45 7.37 -1.22
C LEU A 154 -4.54 5.84 -1.10
N ALA A 155 -5.60 5.25 -1.63
CA ALA A 155 -5.81 3.82 -1.51
C ALA A 155 -6.41 3.21 -2.78
N THR A 156 -6.02 1.98 -3.08
CA THR A 156 -6.78 1.05 -3.91
C THR A 156 -7.09 -0.20 -3.09
N TRP A 157 -7.96 -1.03 -3.58
CA TRP A 157 -8.25 -2.32 -2.95
C TRP A 157 -7.43 -3.47 -3.55
N ASP A 158 -7.41 -4.59 -2.81
CA ASP A 158 -7.09 -5.90 -3.35
C ASP A 158 -8.20 -6.89 -2.98
N ASP A 159 -7.96 -8.18 -2.98
CA ASP A 159 -8.99 -9.21 -2.86
C ASP A 159 -9.69 -9.23 -1.50
N HIS A 160 -9.00 -8.95 -0.41
CA HIS A 160 -9.61 -8.94 0.92
C HIS A 160 -10.43 -7.67 1.23
N ASP A 161 -10.05 -6.50 0.69
CA ASP A 161 -10.90 -5.30 0.72
C ASP A 161 -12.10 -5.45 -0.23
N TYR A 162 -11.89 -6.13 -1.36
CA TYR A 162 -12.93 -6.47 -2.34
C TYR A 162 -13.93 -7.47 -1.77
N GLY A 163 -13.52 -8.22 -0.74
CA GLY A 163 -14.36 -9.08 0.07
C GLY A 163 -14.28 -10.56 -0.26
N GLY A 164 -13.21 -11.02 -0.91
CA GLY A 164 -13.00 -12.44 -1.12
C GLY A 164 -11.72 -12.81 -1.81
N ASN A 165 -10.97 -13.73 -1.18
CA ASN A 165 -9.66 -14.18 -1.64
C ASN A 165 -9.67 -14.61 -3.12
N ASP A 166 -8.77 -14.02 -3.90
CA ASP A 166 -8.59 -14.24 -5.34
C ASP A 166 -9.87 -13.96 -6.19
N LYS A 167 -10.85 -13.19 -5.70
CA LYS A 167 -12.08 -12.87 -6.44
C LYS A 167 -11.85 -11.84 -7.55
N GLY A 168 -12.68 -11.94 -8.59
CA GLY A 168 -12.63 -11.10 -9.78
C GLY A 168 -14.02 -10.61 -10.20
N ALA A 169 -14.24 -10.44 -11.51
CA ALA A 169 -15.45 -9.84 -12.07
C ALA A 169 -16.76 -10.54 -11.72
N ASP A 170 -16.70 -11.84 -11.46
CA ASP A 170 -17.83 -12.70 -11.09
C ASP A 170 -18.27 -12.55 -9.63
N PHE A 171 -17.55 -11.77 -8.81
CA PHE A 171 -17.89 -11.61 -7.41
C PHE A 171 -19.18 -10.80 -7.21
N GLU A 172 -20.21 -11.45 -6.64
CA GLU A 172 -21.56 -10.90 -6.51
C GLU A 172 -21.68 -9.71 -5.55
N HIS A 173 -20.74 -9.57 -4.58
CA HIS A 173 -20.80 -8.51 -3.56
C HIS A 173 -19.91 -7.30 -3.85
N LYS A 174 -19.35 -7.16 -5.06
CA LYS A 174 -18.41 -6.09 -5.43
C LYS A 174 -18.95 -4.68 -5.24
N GLU A 175 -20.25 -4.44 -5.53
CA GLU A 175 -20.86 -3.13 -5.30
C GLU A 175 -20.96 -2.78 -3.81
N THR A 176 -21.27 -3.77 -2.97
CA THR A 176 -21.28 -3.61 -1.52
C THR A 176 -19.88 -3.30 -1.00
N ALA A 177 -18.87 -4.01 -1.48
CA ALA A 177 -17.47 -3.75 -1.15
C ALA A 177 -17.04 -2.34 -1.58
N ALA A 178 -17.42 -1.90 -2.78
CA ALA A 178 -17.11 -0.55 -3.28
C ALA A 178 -17.71 0.55 -2.39
N LYS A 179 -18.95 0.38 -1.95
CA LYS A 179 -19.60 1.33 -1.02
C LYS A 179 -18.86 1.43 0.31
N LEU A 180 -18.49 0.29 0.90
CA LEU A 180 -17.75 0.24 2.17
C LEU A 180 -16.33 0.81 2.01
N PHE A 181 -15.65 0.50 0.92
CA PHE A 181 -14.33 1.05 0.59
C PHE A 181 -14.37 2.58 0.48
N HIS A 182 -15.29 3.13 -0.31
CA HIS A 182 -15.42 4.58 -0.46
C HIS A 182 -15.78 5.28 0.86
N ASP A 183 -16.64 4.65 1.68
CA ASP A 183 -17.01 5.21 2.98
C ASP A 183 -15.81 5.22 3.94
N PHE A 184 -15.08 4.10 4.06
CA PHE A 184 -13.92 4.00 4.95
C PHE A 184 -12.82 5.00 4.57
N TRP A 185 -12.44 5.05 3.29
CA TRP A 185 -11.41 5.95 2.80
C TRP A 185 -11.90 7.39 2.60
N GLN A 186 -13.21 7.65 2.84
CA GLN A 186 -13.87 8.95 2.65
C GLN A 186 -13.60 9.53 1.26
N MET A 187 -13.61 8.65 0.27
CA MET A 187 -13.41 9.00 -1.14
C MET A 187 -14.75 9.23 -1.81
N LYS A 188 -14.86 10.33 -2.58
CA LYS A 188 -16.02 10.52 -3.45
C LYS A 188 -15.87 9.57 -4.65
N PRO A 189 -16.87 8.69 -4.92
CA PRO A 189 -16.86 7.88 -6.12
C PRO A 189 -16.79 8.75 -7.39
N GLU A 190 -15.89 8.43 -8.30
CA GLU A 190 -15.76 9.14 -9.59
C GLU A 190 -16.68 8.55 -10.67
N ARG A 191 -17.23 7.37 -10.42
CA ARG A 191 -18.12 6.61 -11.29
C ARG A 191 -19.11 5.78 -10.48
N PRO A 192 -20.15 5.21 -11.11
CA PRO A 192 -21.03 4.23 -10.46
C PRO A 192 -20.23 3.05 -9.86
N GLN A 193 -20.69 2.51 -8.72
CA GLN A 193 -19.95 1.50 -7.94
C GLN A 193 -19.78 0.15 -8.63
N ASP A 194 -20.62 -0.16 -9.62
CA ASP A 194 -20.48 -1.32 -10.49
C ASP A 194 -19.37 -1.17 -11.54
N GLN A 195 -18.83 0.04 -11.69
CA GLN A 195 -17.77 0.38 -12.64
C GLN A 195 -16.38 0.48 -12.02
N GLY A 196 -16.17 -0.06 -10.82
CA GLY A 196 -14.89 -0.14 -10.13
C GLY A 196 -14.48 1.14 -9.42
N ILE A 197 -13.29 1.08 -8.79
CA ILE A 197 -12.78 2.16 -7.93
C ILE A 197 -11.55 2.87 -8.49
N TYR A 198 -11.08 2.56 -9.69
CA TYR A 198 -9.87 3.15 -10.29
C TYR A 198 -9.99 4.67 -10.44
N TYR A 199 -8.88 5.38 -10.21
CA TYR A 199 -8.81 6.84 -10.33
C TYR A 199 -7.36 7.30 -10.50
N ALA A 200 -7.17 8.59 -10.84
CA ALA A 200 -5.86 9.23 -10.89
C ALA A 200 -5.85 10.56 -10.13
N ARG A 201 -4.65 10.93 -9.64
CA ARG A 201 -4.37 12.23 -9.02
C ARG A 201 -3.04 12.73 -9.51
N THR A 202 -2.96 14.02 -9.79
CA THR A 202 -1.70 14.68 -10.16
C THR A 202 -1.35 15.73 -9.13
N TYR A 203 -0.12 15.71 -8.66
CA TYR A 203 0.43 16.63 -7.67
C TYR A 203 1.66 17.33 -8.24
N GLY A 204 1.87 18.56 -7.79
CA GLY A 204 3.03 19.37 -8.17
C GLY A 204 2.77 20.31 -9.34
N VAL A 205 3.77 21.13 -9.60
CA VAL A 205 3.78 22.12 -10.69
C VAL A 205 4.46 21.55 -11.93
N GLU A 206 4.37 22.26 -13.05
CA GLU A 206 5.07 21.91 -14.29
C GLU A 206 6.56 21.65 -14.07
N GLY A 207 7.08 20.58 -14.67
CA GLY A 207 8.45 20.08 -14.47
C GLY A 207 8.66 19.26 -13.20
N LYS A 208 7.62 19.15 -12.33
CA LYS A 208 7.65 18.33 -11.10
C LYS A 208 6.29 17.67 -10.83
N ARG A 209 5.51 17.38 -11.87
CA ARG A 209 4.22 16.72 -11.76
C ARG A 209 4.40 15.23 -11.50
N VAL A 210 3.81 14.75 -10.42
CA VAL A 210 3.68 13.32 -10.12
C VAL A 210 2.24 12.91 -10.33
N GLN A 211 1.97 12.12 -11.34
CA GLN A 211 0.68 11.48 -11.56
C GLN A 211 0.66 10.13 -10.84
N ILE A 212 -0.35 9.91 -10.02
CA ILE A 212 -0.61 8.66 -9.31
C ILE A 212 -1.86 8.04 -9.92
N ILE A 213 -1.71 6.86 -10.50
CA ILE A 213 -2.77 6.10 -11.16
C ILE A 213 -3.05 4.87 -10.30
N MET A 214 -4.24 4.82 -9.70
CA MET A 214 -4.72 3.70 -8.90
C MET A 214 -5.59 2.79 -9.77
N LEU A 215 -5.08 1.60 -10.10
CA LEU A 215 -5.82 0.61 -10.88
C LEU A 215 -6.75 -0.20 -9.99
N ASP A 216 -7.84 -0.66 -10.60
CA ASP A 216 -8.73 -1.67 -10.05
C ASP A 216 -8.50 -3.00 -10.79
N THR A 217 -7.76 -3.89 -10.18
CA THR A 217 -7.43 -5.20 -10.75
C THR A 217 -8.40 -6.30 -10.30
N ARG A 218 -9.55 -5.93 -9.73
CA ARG A 218 -10.57 -6.86 -9.23
C ARG A 218 -11.89 -6.82 -9.99
N SER A 219 -12.50 -5.64 -10.11
CA SER A 219 -13.88 -5.50 -10.61
C SER A 219 -14.13 -6.08 -12.01
N PHE A 220 -13.10 -6.15 -12.82
CA PHE A 220 -13.20 -6.57 -14.23
C PHE A 220 -12.36 -7.80 -14.56
N ARG A 221 -11.50 -8.23 -13.65
CA ARG A 221 -10.56 -9.32 -13.89
C ARG A 221 -11.30 -10.62 -14.16
N SER A 222 -11.04 -11.19 -15.31
CA SER A 222 -11.53 -12.52 -15.67
C SER A 222 -10.96 -13.58 -14.74
N ASP A 223 -11.66 -14.71 -14.62
CA ASP A 223 -11.20 -15.87 -13.85
C ASP A 223 -9.80 -16.29 -14.22
N LEU A 224 -9.03 -16.72 -13.23
CA LEU A 224 -7.71 -17.26 -13.44
C LEU A 224 -7.77 -18.77 -13.72
N LYS A 225 -6.90 -19.23 -14.60
CA LYS A 225 -6.78 -20.65 -14.90
C LYS A 225 -6.13 -21.39 -13.72
N LYS A 226 -6.87 -22.31 -13.10
CA LYS A 226 -6.31 -23.18 -12.07
C LYS A 226 -5.14 -24.00 -12.62
N LYS A 227 -4.11 -24.12 -11.79
CA LYS A 227 -2.88 -24.82 -12.12
C LYS A 227 -3.14 -26.31 -12.41
N THR A 228 -2.52 -26.78 -13.49
CA THR A 228 -2.39 -28.21 -13.79
C THR A 228 -1.13 -28.81 -13.15
N ASN A 229 -1.05 -30.14 -13.09
CA ASN A 229 0.13 -30.84 -12.53
C ASN A 229 1.42 -30.59 -13.33
N SER A 230 1.33 -30.16 -14.58
CA SER A 230 2.48 -29.81 -15.43
C SER A 230 3.10 -28.46 -15.12
N PHE A 231 2.38 -27.56 -14.44
CA PHE A 231 2.89 -26.23 -14.14
C PHE A 231 3.89 -26.28 -12.97
N LYS A 232 5.12 -25.91 -13.24
CA LYS A 232 6.28 -26.11 -12.34
C LYS A 232 6.33 -25.16 -11.12
N TYR A 233 5.72 -23.99 -11.21
CA TYR A 233 5.85 -22.99 -10.14
C TYR A 233 4.88 -23.24 -8.99
N TRP A 234 5.30 -22.86 -7.80
CA TRP A 234 4.45 -22.89 -6.62
C TRP A 234 3.32 -21.87 -6.72
N GLY A 235 2.11 -22.25 -6.34
CA GLY A 235 0.91 -21.41 -6.41
C GLY A 235 -0.31 -22.17 -6.92
N ARG A 236 -1.39 -21.46 -7.17
CA ARG A 236 -2.73 -22.00 -7.51
C ARG A 236 -3.06 -21.89 -9.00
N TYR A 237 -2.38 -21.01 -9.73
CA TYR A 237 -2.73 -20.60 -11.09
C TYR A 237 -1.59 -20.84 -12.07
N GLU A 238 -1.95 -20.97 -13.33
CA GLU A 238 -1.03 -20.99 -14.46
C GLU A 238 -1.46 -20.01 -15.54
N PRO A 239 -0.54 -19.48 -16.36
CA PRO A 239 -0.88 -18.56 -17.44
C PRO A 239 -1.86 -19.15 -18.43
N ILE A 240 -2.74 -18.28 -18.97
CA ILE A 240 -3.63 -18.60 -20.08
C ILE A 240 -3.60 -17.49 -21.11
N GLU A 241 -3.27 -17.83 -22.35
CA GLU A 241 -3.35 -16.95 -23.53
C GLU A 241 -4.74 -17.06 -24.15
N ASP A 242 -5.65 -16.21 -23.68
CA ASP A 242 -7.03 -16.16 -24.11
C ASP A 242 -7.40 -14.69 -24.37
N PRO A 243 -7.70 -14.30 -25.62
CA PRO A 243 -7.98 -12.91 -25.98
C PRO A 243 -9.29 -12.39 -25.39
N ASP A 244 -10.19 -13.25 -24.95
CA ASP A 244 -11.47 -12.85 -24.33
C ASP A 244 -11.33 -12.56 -22.82
N ARG A 245 -10.17 -12.84 -22.25
CA ARG A 245 -9.88 -12.55 -20.84
C ARG A 245 -9.25 -11.18 -20.66
N THR A 246 -9.64 -10.52 -19.59
CA THR A 246 -9.14 -9.18 -19.29
C THR A 246 -8.74 -9.03 -17.83
N MET A 247 -7.77 -8.14 -17.56
CA MET A 247 -7.41 -7.68 -16.22
C MET A 247 -8.23 -6.45 -15.81
N LEU A 248 -8.34 -5.46 -16.70
CA LEU A 248 -8.92 -4.15 -16.38
C LEU A 248 -10.32 -3.92 -16.99
N GLY A 249 -10.76 -4.78 -17.91
CA GLY A 249 -11.98 -4.54 -18.67
C GLY A 249 -11.84 -3.37 -19.65
N LYS A 250 -12.79 -3.30 -20.59
CA LYS A 250 -12.71 -2.34 -21.74
C LYS A 250 -12.69 -0.87 -21.26
N ALA A 251 -13.53 -0.53 -20.31
CA ALA A 251 -13.68 0.87 -19.86
C ALA A 251 -12.42 1.38 -19.14
N GLN A 252 -11.85 0.58 -18.23
CA GLN A 252 -10.65 0.99 -17.51
C GLN A 252 -9.41 1.03 -18.42
N TRP A 253 -9.34 0.14 -19.44
CA TRP A 253 -8.27 0.22 -20.44
C TRP A 253 -8.32 1.51 -21.24
N ALA A 254 -9.49 1.94 -21.71
CA ALA A 254 -9.65 3.21 -22.43
C ALA A 254 -9.29 4.40 -21.53
N TRP A 255 -9.77 4.39 -20.28
CA TRP A 255 -9.42 5.40 -19.29
C TRP A 255 -7.92 5.44 -18.99
N LEU A 256 -7.25 4.28 -18.86
CA LEU A 256 -5.80 4.24 -18.62
C LEU A 256 -5.02 4.85 -19.78
N GLU A 257 -5.46 4.60 -21.02
CA GLU A 257 -4.89 5.22 -22.22
C GLU A 257 -4.99 6.74 -22.16
N GLU A 258 -6.16 7.30 -21.79
CA GLU A 258 -6.35 8.73 -21.59
C GLU A 258 -5.42 9.26 -20.48
N GLN A 259 -5.32 8.54 -19.35
CA GLN A 259 -4.45 8.97 -18.24
C GLN A 259 -2.97 8.98 -18.62
N LEU A 260 -2.50 8.05 -19.42
CA LEU A 260 -1.10 8.01 -19.85
C LEU A 260 -0.74 9.13 -20.85
N GLN A 261 -1.72 9.76 -21.48
CA GLN A 261 -1.55 10.93 -22.36
C GLN A 261 -1.56 12.25 -21.58
N GLU A 262 -2.02 12.26 -20.32
CA GLU A 262 -2.00 13.46 -19.49
C GLU A 262 -0.56 13.93 -19.19
N ALA A 263 -0.41 15.26 -19.01
CA ALA A 263 0.91 15.84 -18.75
C ALA A 263 1.41 15.48 -17.34
N ALA A 264 2.48 14.68 -17.27
CA ALA A 264 3.17 14.35 -16.02
C ALA A 264 4.66 14.09 -16.27
N ASP A 265 5.48 14.42 -15.24
CA ASP A 265 6.93 14.16 -15.28
C ASP A 265 7.27 12.77 -14.73
N VAL A 266 6.55 12.33 -13.70
CA VAL A 266 6.65 11.00 -13.10
C VAL A 266 5.26 10.38 -13.00
N ARG A 267 5.14 9.10 -13.32
CA ARG A 267 3.89 8.33 -13.22
C ARG A 267 4.07 7.15 -12.29
N LEU A 268 3.31 7.14 -11.21
CA LEU A 268 3.27 6.03 -10.26
C LEU A 268 1.98 5.24 -10.54
N ILE A 269 2.12 4.04 -11.11
CA ILE A 269 0.98 3.16 -11.40
C ILE A 269 0.90 2.11 -10.31
N VAL A 270 -0.13 2.21 -9.48
CA VAL A 270 -0.42 1.26 -8.42
C VAL A 270 -1.32 0.17 -8.97
N THR A 271 -0.81 -1.05 -8.94
CA THR A 271 -1.53 -2.26 -9.31
C THR A 271 -1.48 -3.20 -8.11
N SER A 272 -2.62 -3.63 -7.59
CA SER A 272 -2.61 -4.42 -6.36
C SER A 272 -1.81 -5.72 -6.53
N VAL A 273 -1.93 -6.38 -7.67
CA VAL A 273 -1.15 -7.60 -8.00
C VAL A 273 0.07 -7.29 -8.87
N GLN A 274 1.13 -8.09 -8.72
CA GLN A 274 2.41 -7.89 -9.40
C GLN A 274 2.30 -7.95 -10.94
N LEU A 275 2.98 -7.01 -11.63
CA LEU A 275 3.01 -6.94 -13.08
C LEU A 275 4.26 -7.61 -13.67
N LEU A 276 5.45 -7.33 -13.13
CA LEU A 276 6.71 -7.87 -13.66
C LEU A 276 7.05 -9.26 -13.11
N ALA A 277 6.63 -9.58 -11.89
CA ALA A 277 7.01 -10.81 -11.23
C ALA A 277 6.62 -12.06 -12.06
N GLY A 278 7.59 -12.97 -12.16
CA GLY A 278 7.46 -14.31 -12.69
C GLY A 278 7.60 -15.37 -11.58
N GLY A 279 8.00 -16.56 -11.90
CA GLY A 279 8.51 -17.56 -10.93
C GLY A 279 7.53 -18.12 -9.91
N HIS A 280 6.27 -17.73 -9.91
CA HIS A 280 5.21 -18.24 -9.04
C HIS A 280 3.88 -18.43 -9.77
N GLY A 281 2.96 -19.16 -9.16
CA GLY A 281 1.61 -19.44 -9.67
C GLY A 281 0.50 -18.84 -8.80
N PHE A 282 0.76 -17.74 -8.07
CA PHE A 282 -0.26 -16.95 -7.42
C PHE A 282 -0.78 -15.86 -8.37
N GLU A 283 -1.70 -15.02 -7.91
CA GLU A 283 -2.23 -13.93 -8.73
C GLU A 283 -1.12 -12.99 -9.20
N ARG A 284 -1.19 -12.58 -10.43
CA ARG A 284 -0.30 -11.63 -11.08
C ARG A 284 -0.76 -11.35 -12.51
N TRP A 285 -0.32 -10.28 -13.10
CA TRP A 285 -0.59 -9.98 -14.51
C TRP A 285 -0.11 -11.08 -15.47
N GLY A 286 0.97 -11.77 -15.11
CA GLY A 286 1.48 -12.89 -15.89
C GLY A 286 0.54 -14.11 -15.99
N ASN A 287 -0.57 -14.16 -15.24
CA ASN A 287 -1.62 -15.16 -15.44
C ASN A 287 -2.44 -14.89 -16.70
N LEU A 288 -2.50 -13.62 -17.13
CA LEU A 288 -3.14 -13.16 -18.37
C LEU A 288 -2.07 -12.48 -19.26
N PRO A 289 -1.20 -13.28 -19.92
CA PRO A 289 -0.01 -12.75 -20.60
C PRO A 289 -0.33 -11.80 -21.76
N LEU A 290 -1.49 -11.93 -22.41
CA LEU A 290 -1.93 -11.00 -23.45
C LEU A 290 -2.25 -9.61 -22.86
N GLU A 291 -2.89 -9.55 -21.71
CA GLU A 291 -3.18 -8.29 -21.00
C GLU A 291 -1.89 -7.65 -20.46
N ARG A 292 -0.95 -8.44 -19.92
CA ARG A 292 0.39 -7.95 -19.54
C ARG A 292 1.13 -7.35 -20.74
N LYS A 293 1.10 -8.02 -21.88
CA LYS A 293 1.70 -7.52 -23.13
C LYS A 293 1.02 -6.23 -23.61
N ARG A 294 -0.30 -6.17 -23.52
CA ARG A 294 -1.10 -4.96 -23.83
C ARG A 294 -0.67 -3.78 -22.97
N PHE A 295 -0.40 -4.00 -21.68
CA PHE A 295 0.05 -2.93 -20.78
C PHE A 295 1.39 -2.32 -21.23
N PHE A 296 2.37 -3.16 -21.59
CA PHE A 296 3.65 -2.67 -22.10
C PHE A 296 3.47 -1.94 -23.45
N GLN A 297 2.66 -2.49 -24.32
CA GLN A 297 2.35 -1.86 -25.62
C GLN A 297 1.68 -0.49 -25.43
N LEU A 298 0.79 -0.35 -24.48
CA LEU A 298 0.10 0.91 -24.19
C LEU A 298 1.08 2.00 -23.74
N ILE A 299 2.09 1.67 -22.90
CA ILE A 299 3.14 2.63 -22.54
C ILE A 299 3.92 3.08 -23.76
N ASP A 300 4.28 2.14 -24.65
CA ASP A 300 5.00 2.46 -25.90
C ASP A 300 4.14 3.32 -26.82
N ASP A 301 2.87 2.96 -27.04
CA ASP A 301 1.94 3.63 -28.00
C ASP A 301 1.56 5.05 -27.54
N THR A 302 1.38 5.26 -26.24
CA THR A 302 1.09 6.59 -25.67
C THR A 302 2.33 7.46 -25.52
N GLY A 303 3.53 6.88 -25.62
CA GLY A 303 4.77 7.57 -25.36
C GLY A 303 4.91 8.01 -23.90
N ALA A 304 4.19 7.36 -22.97
CA ALA A 304 4.23 7.69 -21.55
C ALA A 304 5.63 7.50 -20.99
N ARG A 305 6.13 8.51 -20.26
CA ARG A 305 7.47 8.55 -19.66
C ARG A 305 7.38 8.58 -18.14
N GLY A 306 8.47 8.24 -17.47
CA GLY A 306 8.54 8.33 -16.01
C GLY A 306 7.71 7.29 -15.28
N VAL A 307 7.40 6.15 -15.92
CA VAL A 307 6.51 5.12 -15.37
C VAL A 307 7.24 4.26 -14.34
N ILE A 308 6.63 4.13 -13.17
CA ILE A 308 7.07 3.26 -12.05
C ILE A 308 5.85 2.47 -11.60
N LEU A 309 6.04 1.18 -11.43
CA LEU A 309 5.01 0.25 -10.97
C LEU A 309 5.14 -0.01 -9.47
N LEU A 310 4.00 -0.11 -8.81
CA LEU A 310 3.91 -0.37 -7.37
C LEU A 310 2.87 -1.46 -7.13
N SER A 311 3.22 -2.50 -6.39
CA SER A 311 2.35 -3.68 -6.20
C SER A 311 2.35 -4.22 -4.77
N GLY A 312 1.32 -5.01 -4.47
CA GLY A 312 1.02 -5.64 -3.19
C GLY A 312 0.80 -7.15 -3.28
N ASP A 313 -0.24 -7.68 -2.62
CA ASP A 313 -0.77 -9.05 -2.62
C ASP A 313 0.14 -10.13 -2.01
N ARG A 314 1.43 -10.08 -2.26
CA ARG A 314 2.35 -11.21 -2.11
C ARG A 314 2.91 -11.46 -0.71
N HIS A 315 2.58 -10.63 0.27
CA HIS A 315 3.08 -10.75 1.66
C HIS A 315 4.61 -10.82 1.76
N ASN A 316 5.29 -10.11 0.87
CA ASN A 316 6.74 -9.97 0.83
C ASN A 316 7.14 -8.65 0.16
N GLY A 317 8.45 -8.33 0.19
CA GLY A 317 9.02 -7.20 -0.53
C GLY A 317 10.01 -7.68 -1.58
N ALA A 318 10.00 -7.04 -2.78
CA ALA A 318 10.99 -7.27 -3.81
C ALA A 318 11.04 -6.11 -4.80
N LEU A 319 12.18 -5.98 -5.50
CA LEU A 319 12.42 -4.99 -6.54
C LEU A 319 12.61 -5.70 -7.88
N TYR A 320 11.94 -5.17 -8.91
CA TYR A 320 11.98 -5.71 -10.27
C TYR A 320 12.25 -4.59 -11.26
N GLN A 321 12.73 -4.95 -12.45
CA GLN A 321 12.89 -4.04 -13.57
C GLN A 321 12.94 -4.80 -14.89
N ILE A 322 12.36 -4.21 -15.92
CA ILE A 322 12.57 -4.61 -17.32
C ILE A 322 12.98 -3.38 -18.13
N GLU A 323 13.41 -3.63 -19.35
CA GLU A 323 13.57 -2.61 -20.38
C GLU A 323 12.44 -2.78 -21.42
N LEU A 324 11.74 -1.69 -21.72
CA LEU A 324 10.69 -1.65 -22.75
C LEU A 324 11.33 -1.56 -24.15
N LYS A 325 10.54 -1.79 -25.20
CA LYS A 325 11.02 -1.74 -26.58
C LYS A 325 11.58 -0.38 -26.98
N ASN A 326 11.04 0.68 -26.38
CA ASN A 326 11.48 2.06 -26.60
C ASN A 326 12.76 2.43 -25.83
N GLY A 327 13.40 1.47 -25.13
CA GLY A 327 14.62 1.65 -24.33
C GLY A 327 14.40 2.22 -22.94
N GLN A 328 13.16 2.53 -22.53
CA GLN A 328 12.88 2.98 -21.17
C GLN A 328 12.96 1.80 -20.18
N ARG A 329 13.51 2.06 -19.01
CA ARG A 329 13.41 1.13 -17.89
C ARG A 329 12.04 1.26 -17.23
N LEU A 330 11.44 0.13 -16.90
CA LEU A 330 10.19 0.02 -16.17
C LEU A 330 10.46 -0.70 -14.85
N PRO A 331 10.70 0.04 -13.75
CA PRO A 331 10.88 -0.55 -12.43
C PRO A 331 9.53 -0.90 -11.78
N GLU A 332 9.52 -1.95 -10.96
CA GLU A 332 8.42 -2.28 -10.05
C GLU A 332 8.94 -2.50 -8.64
N MET A 333 8.28 -1.93 -7.65
CA MET A 333 8.47 -2.26 -6.25
C MET A 333 7.22 -2.97 -5.72
N THR A 334 7.38 -4.21 -5.29
CA THR A 334 6.41 -4.89 -4.43
C THR A 334 6.75 -4.60 -2.99
N SER A 335 5.80 -4.02 -2.23
CA SER A 335 5.89 -3.83 -0.79
C SER A 335 4.58 -4.28 -0.15
N SER A 336 4.57 -5.53 0.29
CA SER A 336 3.36 -6.25 0.61
C SER A 336 3.53 -7.04 1.90
N SER A 337 3.54 -6.36 3.03
CA SER A 337 3.58 -6.95 4.36
C SER A 337 3.67 -5.88 5.44
N LEU A 338 2.71 -4.96 5.51
CA LEU A 338 2.73 -3.95 6.57
C LEU A 338 2.68 -4.59 7.98
N ASN A 339 1.89 -5.67 8.14
CA ASN A 339 1.89 -6.51 9.36
C ASN A 339 1.44 -7.96 9.11
N ARG A 340 1.43 -8.40 7.84
CA ARG A 340 1.02 -9.76 7.46
C ARG A 340 2.06 -10.42 6.56
N SER A 341 3.17 -10.80 7.17
CA SER A 341 4.20 -11.60 6.50
C SER A 341 3.86 -13.08 6.54
N TYR A 342 4.22 -13.80 5.50
CA TYR A 342 4.23 -15.26 5.47
C TYR A 342 5.68 -15.77 5.47
N GLY A 343 5.87 -17.04 5.78
CA GLY A 343 7.19 -17.66 5.78
C GLY A 343 7.90 -17.59 4.42
N PRO A 344 9.08 -18.18 4.31
CA PRO A 344 9.95 -18.02 3.13
C PRO A 344 9.23 -18.31 1.82
N SER A 345 9.30 -17.39 0.88
CA SER A 345 8.76 -17.55 -0.47
C SER A 345 9.49 -18.68 -1.22
N LYS A 346 8.73 -19.47 -1.96
CA LYS A 346 9.24 -20.50 -2.89
C LYS A 346 9.26 -19.99 -4.34
N ASP A 347 9.14 -18.69 -4.55
CA ASP A 347 9.14 -18.09 -5.88
C ASP A 347 10.50 -18.28 -6.54
N ALA A 348 10.51 -18.88 -7.73
CA ALA A 348 11.73 -19.07 -8.47
C ALA A 348 12.36 -17.72 -8.87
N PRO A 349 13.68 -17.60 -8.93
CA PRO A 349 14.34 -16.42 -9.46
C PRO A 349 13.96 -16.23 -10.93
N THR A 350 13.78 -14.97 -11.34
CA THR A 350 13.54 -14.56 -12.73
C THR A 350 14.45 -13.39 -13.10
N PRO A 351 14.74 -13.19 -14.39
CA PRO A 351 15.62 -12.11 -14.83
C PRO A 351 15.15 -10.71 -14.41
N GLU A 352 13.82 -10.53 -14.29
CA GLU A 352 13.22 -9.24 -13.93
C GLU A 352 13.43 -8.88 -12.45
N ARG A 353 13.62 -9.88 -11.58
CA ARG A 353 13.81 -9.65 -10.14
C ARG A 353 15.24 -9.27 -9.83
N LEU A 354 15.45 -8.05 -9.34
CA LEU A 354 16.78 -7.51 -9.01
C LEU A 354 17.21 -7.78 -7.57
N SER A 355 16.24 -7.87 -6.64
CA SER A 355 16.50 -8.10 -5.23
C SER A 355 16.29 -9.57 -4.82
N ARG A 356 16.68 -9.92 -3.61
CA ARG A 356 16.13 -11.11 -2.94
C ARG A 356 14.65 -10.87 -2.57
N MET A 357 13.95 -11.93 -2.15
CA MET A 357 12.62 -11.83 -1.56
C MET A 357 12.75 -11.52 -0.07
N TYR A 358 12.12 -10.45 0.40
CA TYR A 358 12.07 -10.05 1.81
C TYR A 358 10.73 -10.52 2.39
N ASN A 359 10.77 -11.59 3.18
CA ASN A 359 9.56 -12.23 3.73
C ASN A 359 9.19 -11.73 5.14
N GLN A 360 9.82 -10.67 5.60
CA GLN A 360 9.45 -9.97 6.84
C GLN A 360 8.50 -8.82 6.55
N GLU A 361 7.90 -8.30 7.61
CA GLU A 361 7.10 -7.08 7.55
C GLU A 361 7.92 -5.93 6.99
N ASN A 362 7.33 -5.18 6.07
CA ASN A 362 8.03 -4.16 5.30
C ASN A 362 7.08 -3.07 4.80
N PHE A 363 7.68 -1.93 4.48
CA PHE A 363 7.06 -0.85 3.71
C PHE A 363 8.04 -0.29 2.68
N GLY A 364 7.51 0.38 1.66
CA GLY A 364 8.30 1.02 0.63
C GLY A 364 8.37 2.53 0.81
N ILE A 365 9.51 3.11 0.40
CA ILE A 365 9.71 4.56 0.27
C ILE A 365 10.16 4.87 -1.14
N LEU A 366 9.49 5.83 -1.76
CA LEU A 366 9.94 6.47 -3.01
C LEU A 366 10.50 7.84 -2.67
N ASP A 367 11.76 8.06 -3.01
CA ASP A 367 12.43 9.37 -2.94
C ASP A 367 12.64 9.93 -4.35
N ILE A 368 12.06 11.10 -4.64
CA ILE A 368 12.21 11.81 -5.93
C ILE A 368 13.17 12.98 -5.72
N ASP A 369 14.37 12.84 -6.21
CA ASP A 369 15.38 13.92 -6.23
C ASP A 369 15.28 14.67 -7.55
N TRP A 370 14.47 15.72 -7.58
CA TRP A 370 14.26 16.55 -8.76
C TRP A 370 15.52 17.26 -9.22
N ARG A 371 16.44 17.60 -8.29
CA ARG A 371 17.72 18.27 -8.61
C ARG A 371 18.70 17.31 -9.24
N LEU A 372 18.87 16.11 -8.69
CA LEU A 372 19.77 15.07 -9.22
C LEU A 372 19.10 14.22 -10.30
N ARG A 373 17.81 14.49 -10.61
CA ARG A 373 17.03 13.80 -11.65
C ARG A 373 17.08 12.28 -11.50
N ARG A 374 16.68 11.80 -10.33
CA ARG A 374 16.63 10.36 -10.01
C ARG A 374 15.51 10.04 -9.05
N ILE A 375 15.07 8.78 -9.07
CA ILE A 375 14.10 8.22 -8.13
C ILE A 375 14.73 7.01 -7.46
N SER A 376 14.59 6.91 -6.15
CA SER A 376 15.00 5.74 -5.38
C SER A 376 13.78 5.05 -4.84
N LEU A 377 13.66 3.74 -5.10
CA LEU A 377 12.66 2.84 -4.53
C LEU A 377 13.34 2.04 -3.44
N THR A 378 12.98 2.27 -2.19
CA THR A 378 13.64 1.66 -1.03
C THR A 378 12.65 0.82 -0.24
N LEU A 379 12.94 -0.47 -0.08
CA LEU A 379 12.26 -1.34 0.87
C LEU A 379 12.86 -1.16 2.27
N LYS A 380 12.00 -1.02 3.26
CA LYS A 380 12.38 -0.86 4.67
C LYS A 380 11.64 -1.89 5.53
N ASP A 381 12.27 -2.31 6.62
CA ASP A 381 11.58 -3.05 7.65
C ASP A 381 10.72 -2.14 8.53
N ILE A 382 9.93 -2.73 9.44
CA ILE A 382 9.05 -1.95 10.34
C ILE A 382 9.81 -1.05 11.33
N GLY A 383 11.12 -1.23 11.50
CA GLY A 383 11.99 -0.34 12.27
C GLY A 383 12.44 0.89 11.48
N GLY A 384 12.27 0.87 10.16
CA GLY A 384 12.74 1.91 9.24
C GLY A 384 14.13 1.66 8.68
N GLU A 385 14.74 0.50 8.97
CA GLU A 385 16.03 0.11 8.39
C GLU A 385 15.89 -0.31 6.92
N MET A 386 16.87 0.03 6.11
CA MET A 386 16.86 -0.30 4.70
C MET A 386 17.09 -1.80 4.47
N LEU A 387 16.18 -2.45 3.77
CA LEU A 387 16.31 -3.83 3.32
C LEU A 387 16.99 -3.91 1.95
N ASP A 388 16.55 -3.07 1.01
CA ASP A 388 17.09 -2.97 -0.36
C ASP A 388 16.71 -1.65 -1.01
N SER A 389 17.37 -1.27 -2.11
CA SER A 389 17.06 -0.06 -2.84
C SER A 389 17.42 -0.16 -4.32
N LEU A 390 16.56 0.37 -5.18
CA LEU A 390 16.77 0.54 -6.60
C LEU A 390 16.72 2.04 -6.95
N THR A 391 17.80 2.60 -7.47
CA THR A 391 17.82 3.99 -7.95
C THR A 391 17.82 4.02 -9.47
N VAL A 392 16.88 4.78 -10.05
CA VAL A 392 16.71 4.95 -11.51
C VAL A 392 16.85 6.43 -11.84
N LYS A 393 17.63 6.75 -12.87
CA LYS A 393 17.77 8.13 -13.35
C LYS A 393 16.56 8.49 -14.23
N PHE A 394 16.18 9.75 -14.26
CA PHE A 394 15.09 10.24 -15.10
C PHE A 394 15.27 9.86 -16.56
N ARG A 395 16.48 10.04 -17.13
CA ARG A 395 16.77 9.64 -18.50
C ARG A 395 16.51 8.16 -18.79
N ASP A 396 16.72 7.28 -17.80
CA ASP A 396 16.47 5.84 -17.95
C ASP A 396 14.97 5.52 -17.94
N LEU A 397 14.14 6.46 -17.46
CA LEU A 397 12.67 6.43 -17.49
C LEU A 397 12.10 7.23 -18.68
N GLY A 398 12.95 7.69 -19.59
CA GLY A 398 12.57 8.51 -20.75
C GLY A 398 12.23 9.97 -20.43
N ILE A 399 12.57 10.47 -19.23
CA ILE A 399 12.37 11.87 -18.83
C ILE A 399 13.65 12.66 -19.17
N ASP A 400 13.52 13.64 -20.07
CA ASP A 400 14.62 14.50 -20.53
C ASP A 400 15.09 15.51 -19.48
#